data_c869aea9aedfb903d92fdf61d109aa6d
#
_entry.id   c869aea9aedfb903d92fdf61d109aa6d
#
_cell.length_a   1.000
_cell.length_b   1.000
_cell.length_c   1.000
_cell.angle_alpha   90.00
_cell.angle_beta   90.00
_cell.angle_gamma   90.00
#
_symmetry.space_group_name_H-M   'P 1'
#
loop_
_entity.id
_entity.type
_entity.pdbx_description
1 polymer ?
#
loop_
_entity_poly.entity_id
_entity_poly.type
_entity_poly.pdbx_seq_one_letter_code
_entity_poly.pdbx_strand_id
1 'polypeptide(L)'
;IVGADRIAANGDTANKIGTYMTAVAARHHGVKFMVVAPTSTVDMNTPDGSVIPIEDRAESEVLTAGGSRIAPEGAHAWNPAFDVTPAELIDAIVTEKGVVEQPTRLKISALMGA
;
A
#
# COMPACT_ATOMS: atom_id res chain seq x y z
N ILE A 1 7.83 5.31 8.07
CA ILE A 1 8.40 4.28 7.17
C ILE A 1 7.47 3.10 7.14
N VAL A 2 7.08 2.65 5.95
CA VAL A 2 6.26 1.46 5.74
C VAL A 2 6.93 0.55 4.71
N GLY A 3 6.51 -0.71 4.66
CA GLY A 3 6.87 -1.64 3.58
C GLY A 3 5.92 -1.55 2.40
N ALA A 4 6.00 -2.54 1.52
CA ALA A 4 5.09 -2.69 0.40
C ALA A 4 4.91 -4.16 0.05
N ASP A 5 3.68 -4.53 -0.32
CA ASP A 5 3.39 -5.84 -0.91
C ASP A 5 3.48 -5.78 -2.43
N ARG A 6 3.18 -4.63 -3.04
CA ARG A 6 3.36 -4.37 -4.45
C ARG A 6 3.49 -2.88 -4.71
N ILE A 7 4.38 -2.51 -5.62
CA ILE A 7 4.55 -1.14 -6.10
C ILE A 7 4.27 -1.15 -7.61
N ALA A 8 3.28 -0.37 -8.02
CA ALA A 8 2.94 -0.22 -9.44
C ALA A 8 3.97 0.64 -10.18
N ALA A 9 3.93 0.62 -11.49
CA ALA A 9 4.88 1.35 -12.33
C ALA A 9 4.88 2.87 -12.08
N ASN A 10 3.76 3.43 -11.66
CA ASN A 10 3.65 4.87 -11.32
C ASN A 10 4.01 5.21 -9.88
N GLY A 11 4.29 4.20 -9.04
CA GLY A 11 4.61 4.38 -7.62
C GLY A 11 3.46 4.15 -6.66
N ASP A 12 2.24 3.96 -7.12
CA ASP A 12 1.13 3.57 -6.24
C ASP A 12 1.52 2.27 -5.53
N THR A 13 1.26 2.21 -4.24
CA THR A 13 1.78 1.14 -3.40
C THR A 13 0.67 0.45 -2.63
N ALA A 14 0.57 -0.87 -2.80
CA ALA A 14 -0.29 -1.71 -1.97
C ALA A 14 0.51 -2.23 -0.76
N ASN A 15 -0.06 -2.09 0.41
CA ASN A 15 0.50 -2.61 1.66
C ASN A 15 -0.63 -2.96 2.63
N LYS A 16 -0.29 -3.52 3.78
CA LYS A 16 -1.25 -3.90 4.81
C LYS A 16 -2.26 -2.77 5.05
N ILE A 17 -3.54 -3.15 5.17
CA ILE A 17 -4.63 -2.20 5.45
C ILE A 17 -4.27 -1.28 6.63
N GLY A 18 -4.53 0.00 6.48
CA GLY A 18 -4.13 1.05 7.42
C GLY A 18 -2.97 1.91 6.91
N THR A 19 -2.25 1.45 5.91
CA THR A 19 -1.13 2.20 5.32
C THR A 19 -1.62 3.49 4.65
N TYR A 20 -2.72 3.44 3.91
CA TYR A 20 -3.30 4.62 3.27
C TYR A 20 -3.70 5.69 4.31
N MET A 21 -4.37 5.31 5.39
CA MET A 21 -4.74 6.24 6.46
C MET A 21 -3.51 6.90 7.07
N THR A 22 -2.44 6.13 7.27
CA THR A 22 -1.16 6.65 7.78
C THR A 22 -0.56 7.67 6.82
N ALA A 23 -0.58 7.40 5.52
CA ALA A 23 -0.08 8.34 4.51
C ALA A 23 -0.88 9.65 4.49
N VAL A 24 -2.20 9.57 4.57
CA VAL A 24 -3.09 10.74 4.63
C VAL A 24 -2.81 11.57 5.89
N ALA A 25 -2.69 10.93 7.04
CA ALA A 25 -2.39 11.61 8.29
C ALA A 25 -0.99 12.26 8.25
N ALA A 26 0.00 11.56 7.72
CA ALA A 26 1.35 12.10 7.56
C ALA A 26 1.34 13.36 6.69
N ARG A 27 0.65 13.35 5.56
CA ARG A 27 0.54 14.50 4.66
C ARG A 27 -0.16 15.68 5.35
N HIS A 28 -1.24 15.42 6.06
CA HIS A 28 -1.98 16.46 6.78
C HIS A 28 -1.12 17.13 7.85
N HIS A 29 -0.27 16.37 8.54
CA HIS A 29 0.59 16.88 9.61
C HIS A 29 1.99 17.28 9.15
N GLY A 30 2.28 17.26 7.86
CA GLY A 30 3.59 17.63 7.33
C GLY A 30 4.71 16.65 7.68
N VAL A 31 4.37 15.41 7.98
CA VAL A 31 5.33 14.33 8.27
C VAL A 31 5.70 13.62 6.97
N LYS A 32 7.00 13.39 6.75
CA LYS A 32 7.46 12.65 5.58
C LYS A 32 7.03 11.18 5.66
N PHE A 33 6.62 10.63 4.52
CA PHE A 33 6.14 9.26 4.39
C PHE A 33 6.98 8.53 3.34
N MET A 34 7.64 7.45 3.76
CA MET A 34 8.53 6.66 2.89
C MET A 34 8.07 5.21 2.80
N VAL A 35 8.18 4.67 1.60
CA VAL A 35 8.03 3.24 1.33
C VAL A 35 9.43 2.63 1.19
N VAL A 36 9.72 1.58 1.94
CA VAL A 36 11.00 0.86 1.87
C VAL A 36 10.73 -0.58 1.47
N ALA A 37 11.20 -0.96 0.30
CA ALA A 37 10.96 -2.29 -0.25
C ALA A 37 12.03 -2.65 -1.28
N PRO A 38 12.30 -3.95 -1.50
CA PRO A 38 13.22 -4.37 -2.56
C PRO A 38 12.60 -4.14 -3.95
N THR A 39 13.44 -4.02 -4.96
CA THR A 39 12.96 -3.85 -6.35
C THR A 39 12.12 -5.01 -6.85
N SER A 40 12.25 -6.21 -6.25
CA SER A 40 11.38 -7.35 -6.55
C SER A 40 9.90 -7.09 -6.25
N THR A 41 9.61 -6.10 -5.42
CA THR A 41 8.24 -5.67 -5.10
C THR A 41 7.64 -4.77 -6.19
N VAL A 42 8.49 -4.16 -7.01
CA VAL A 42 8.06 -3.27 -8.11
C VAL A 42 7.60 -4.11 -9.30
N ASP A 43 6.38 -3.88 -9.74
CA ASP A 43 5.80 -4.55 -10.91
C ASP A 43 5.55 -3.52 -12.02
N MET A 44 6.45 -3.47 -12.99
CA MET A 44 6.36 -2.54 -14.12
C MET A 44 5.22 -2.89 -15.08
N ASN A 45 4.65 -4.09 -14.99
CA ASN A 45 3.48 -4.51 -15.79
C ASN A 45 2.16 -4.06 -15.17
N THR A 46 2.18 -3.59 -13.95
CA THR A 46 1.02 -2.99 -13.27
C THR A 46 1.12 -1.47 -13.43
N PRO A 47 0.29 -0.83 -14.28
CA PRO A 47 0.47 0.59 -14.60
C PRO A 47 0.21 1.52 -13.42
N ASP A 48 -0.80 1.23 -12.61
CA ASP A 48 -1.17 2.01 -11.42
C ASP A 48 -1.89 1.16 -10.37
N GLY A 49 -2.23 1.77 -9.26
CA GLY A 49 -2.84 1.06 -8.13
C GLY A 49 -4.25 0.55 -8.38
N SER A 50 -4.98 1.11 -9.36
CA SER A 50 -6.37 0.71 -9.63
C SER A 50 -6.50 -0.73 -10.13
N VAL A 51 -5.44 -1.29 -10.69
CA VAL A 51 -5.43 -2.65 -11.23
C VAL A 51 -4.69 -3.64 -10.32
N ILE A 52 -4.25 -3.23 -9.13
CA ILE A 52 -3.69 -4.14 -8.15
C ILE A 52 -4.84 -4.95 -7.53
N PRO A 53 -4.84 -6.29 -7.65
CA PRO A 53 -5.86 -7.09 -7.00
C PRO A 53 -5.70 -7.04 -5.48
N ILE A 54 -6.80 -6.77 -4.76
CA ILE A 54 -6.83 -6.70 -3.31
C ILE A 54 -7.62 -7.89 -2.79
N GLU A 55 -6.99 -8.69 -1.92
CA GLU A 55 -7.62 -9.83 -1.27
C GLU A 55 -8.65 -9.34 -0.25
N ASP A 56 -9.89 -9.84 -0.37
CA ASP A 56 -10.90 -9.68 0.67
C ASP A 56 -10.85 -10.91 1.58
N ARG A 57 -10.64 -10.66 2.87
CA ARG A 57 -10.56 -11.72 3.86
C ARG A 57 -11.93 -11.98 4.48
N ALA A 58 -12.06 -13.12 5.17
CA ALA A 58 -13.33 -13.53 5.79
C ALA A 58 -13.82 -12.48 6.80
N GLU A 59 -15.12 -12.20 6.77
CA GLU A 59 -15.76 -11.31 7.75
C GLU A 59 -15.55 -11.78 9.17
N SER A 60 -15.49 -13.10 9.39
CA SER A 60 -15.31 -13.69 10.72
C SER A 60 -14.06 -13.21 11.44
N GLU A 61 -13.01 -12.83 10.72
CA GLU A 61 -11.79 -12.28 11.33
C GLU A 61 -12.06 -10.95 12.06
N VAL A 62 -13.06 -10.21 11.64
CA VAL A 62 -13.46 -8.92 12.24
C VAL A 62 -14.62 -9.10 13.22
N LEU A 63 -15.55 -10.00 12.91
CA LEU A 63 -16.80 -10.15 13.63
C LEU A 63 -16.69 -11.07 14.87
N THR A 64 -15.58 -11.82 14.99
CA THR A 64 -15.37 -12.79 16.07
C THR A 64 -14.02 -12.58 16.74
N ALA A 65 -13.92 -12.99 18.00
CA ALA A 65 -12.66 -13.06 18.73
C ALA A 65 -12.69 -14.28 19.66
N GLY A 66 -11.57 -15.02 19.70
CA GLY A 66 -11.46 -16.20 20.57
C GLY A 66 -12.52 -17.27 20.30
N GLY A 67 -13.00 -17.39 19.06
CA GLY A 67 -14.05 -18.34 18.68
C GLY A 67 -15.46 -17.88 19.00
N SER A 68 -15.64 -16.70 19.57
CA SER A 68 -16.95 -16.13 19.92
C SER A 68 -17.25 -14.89 19.08
N ARG A 69 -18.51 -14.77 18.68
CA ARG A 69 -18.97 -13.57 17.97
C ARG A 69 -18.98 -12.37 18.92
N ILE A 70 -18.33 -11.29 18.51
CA ILE A 70 -18.27 -10.02 19.28
C ILE A 70 -19.10 -8.92 18.63
N ALA A 71 -19.48 -9.06 17.36
CA ALA A 71 -20.32 -8.12 16.65
C ALA A 71 -21.80 -8.44 16.82
N PRO A 72 -22.70 -7.43 16.69
CA PRO A 72 -24.15 -7.69 16.70
C PRO A 72 -24.55 -8.65 15.60
N GLU A 73 -25.62 -9.45 15.82
CA GLU A 73 -26.20 -10.27 14.77
C GLU A 73 -26.65 -9.39 13.60
N GLY A 74 -26.43 -9.90 12.38
CA GLY A 74 -26.75 -9.16 11.16
C GLY A 74 -25.71 -8.14 10.73
N ALA A 75 -24.69 -7.88 11.54
CA ALA A 75 -23.57 -7.01 11.16
C ALA A 75 -22.69 -7.72 10.13
N HIS A 76 -22.19 -6.93 9.16
CA HIS A 76 -21.25 -7.37 8.16
C HIS A 76 -19.94 -6.60 8.32
N ALA A 77 -18.85 -7.16 7.78
CA ALA A 77 -17.56 -6.53 7.79
C ALA A 77 -16.96 -6.50 6.38
N TRP A 78 -16.41 -5.34 6.01
CA TRP A 78 -15.53 -5.23 4.86
C TRP A 78 -14.10 -5.41 5.38
N ASN A 79 -13.42 -6.46 4.92
CA ASN A 79 -12.13 -6.88 5.47
C ASN A 79 -11.08 -7.06 4.35
N PRO A 80 -10.66 -5.98 3.68
CA PRO A 80 -9.57 -6.06 2.73
C PRO A 80 -8.24 -6.30 3.46
N ALA A 81 -7.37 -7.12 2.87
CA ALA A 81 -6.05 -7.39 3.44
C ALA A 81 -5.10 -6.21 3.27
N PHE A 82 -5.26 -5.47 2.18
CA PHE A 82 -4.37 -4.38 1.77
C PHE A 82 -5.18 -3.14 1.40
N ASP A 83 -4.51 -1.99 1.43
CA ASP A 83 -5.00 -0.78 0.77
C ASP A 83 -3.95 -0.23 -0.19
N VAL A 84 -4.34 0.69 -1.05
CA VAL A 84 -3.46 1.32 -2.03
C VAL A 84 -3.23 2.77 -1.64
N THR A 85 -1.96 3.12 -1.50
CA THR A 85 -1.52 4.50 -1.26
C THR A 85 -1.10 5.11 -2.59
N PRO A 86 -1.76 6.21 -3.04
CA PRO A 86 -1.36 6.90 -4.26
C PRO A 86 0.07 7.44 -4.17
N ALA A 87 0.77 7.43 -5.30
CA ALA A 87 2.15 7.89 -5.38
C ALA A 87 2.33 9.33 -4.89
N GLU A 88 1.35 10.20 -5.10
CA GLU A 88 1.39 11.61 -4.68
C GLU A 88 1.42 11.78 -3.15
N LEU A 89 1.05 10.77 -2.37
CA LEU A 89 1.16 10.77 -0.92
C LEU A 89 2.49 10.21 -0.41
N ILE A 90 3.34 9.70 -1.30
CA ILE A 90 4.60 9.06 -0.97
C ILE A 90 5.74 10.04 -1.26
N ASP A 91 6.50 10.41 -0.23
CA ASP A 91 7.62 11.34 -0.40
C ASP A 91 8.84 10.64 -1.03
N ALA A 92 9.06 9.38 -0.71
CA ALA A 92 10.15 8.60 -1.30
C ALA A 92 9.85 7.11 -1.28
N ILE A 93 10.37 6.41 -2.29
CA ILE A 93 10.47 4.94 -2.32
C ILE A 93 11.96 4.61 -2.24
N VAL A 94 12.32 3.82 -1.23
CA VAL A 94 13.71 3.42 -0.97
C VAL A 94 13.88 1.94 -1.32
N THR A 95 14.85 1.64 -2.16
CA THR A 95 15.15 0.28 -2.59
C THR A 95 16.65 0.01 -2.50
N GLU A 96 17.06 -1.25 -2.69
CA GLU A 96 18.47 -1.64 -2.76
C GLU A 96 19.20 -1.04 -3.97
N LYS A 97 18.47 -0.54 -4.96
CA LYS A 97 19.07 0.12 -6.14
C LYS A 97 19.13 1.63 -6.00
N GLY A 98 18.50 2.20 -4.99
CA GLY A 98 18.49 3.62 -4.76
C GLY A 98 17.16 4.16 -4.26
N VAL A 99 17.06 5.47 -4.20
CA VAL A 99 15.92 6.21 -3.68
C VAL A 99 15.24 6.97 -4.82
N VAL A 100 13.92 6.85 -4.89
CA VAL A 100 13.09 7.65 -5.79
C VAL A 100 12.30 8.63 -4.94
N GLU A 101 12.65 9.90 -5.01
CA GLU A 101 11.89 10.97 -4.35
C GLU A 101 10.74 11.40 -5.24
N GLN A 102 9.57 11.64 -4.61
CA GLN A 102 8.34 12.03 -5.32
C GLN A 102 8.09 11.11 -6.53
N PRO A 103 7.77 9.84 -6.28
CA PRO A 103 7.78 8.82 -7.30
C PRO A 103 6.83 9.14 -8.45
N THR A 104 7.32 8.90 -9.66
CA THR A 104 6.59 8.97 -10.92
C THR A 104 6.95 7.74 -11.75
N ARG A 105 6.15 7.44 -12.75
CA ARG A 105 6.44 6.34 -13.67
C ARG A 105 7.83 6.48 -14.30
N LEU A 106 8.19 7.69 -14.71
CA LEU A 106 9.48 7.95 -15.33
C LEU A 106 10.64 7.66 -14.39
N LYS A 107 10.53 8.13 -13.14
CA LYS A 107 11.59 7.92 -12.13
C LYS A 107 11.73 6.46 -11.74
N ILE A 108 10.63 5.75 -11.60
CA ILE A 108 10.65 4.32 -11.25
C ILE A 108 11.21 3.50 -12.43
N SER A 109 10.81 3.81 -13.64
CA SER A 109 11.36 3.18 -14.84
C SER A 109 12.88 3.37 -14.91
N ALA A 110 13.37 4.57 -14.64
CA ALA A 110 14.81 4.86 -14.62
C ALA A 110 15.54 4.03 -13.55
N LEU A 111 14.97 3.93 -12.34
CA LEU A 111 15.54 3.10 -11.28
C LEU A 111 15.61 1.63 -11.66
N MET A 112 14.58 1.13 -12.32
CA MET A 112 14.47 -0.27 -12.71
C MET A 112 15.30 -0.61 -13.96
N GLY A 113 15.85 0.38 -14.64
CA GLY A 113 16.61 0.18 -15.88
C GLY A 113 15.74 -0.14 -17.08
N ALA A 114 14.50 0.30 -17.04
CA ALA A 114 13.52 0.00 -18.07
C ALA A 114 13.22 1.21 -18.98
#